data_bda865ef0be7eb550ac2707e79dadce1
#
_entry.id   bda865ef0be7eb550ac2707e79dadce1
#
_cell.length_a   1.000
_cell.length_b   1.000
_cell.length_c   1.000
_cell.angle_alpha   90.00
_cell.angle_beta   90.00
_cell.angle_gamma   90.00
#
_symmetry.space_group_name_H-M   'P 1'
#
loop_
_entity.id
_entity.type
_entity.pdbx_description
1 polymer ?
#
loop_
_entity_poly.entity_id
_entity_poly.type
_entity_poly.pdbx_seq_one_letter_code
_entity_poly.pdbx_strand_id
1 'polypeptide(L)'
;MKNKKAYETTLRLHDINHLFDDPNISPFSDYYQPYSFKTGMDYVVDELYSHPSAEEIKLTVLLPADQITPDLEARTLKAVRKYSEAWAQNARQGQDIARYKGLRTLRVGILAFVVLNGLALWFESYAGLGIRLLSEGLIIGAWVLLWWPLDALAFGVWENRLEESAYKALKNLQLTIRAE
;
A
#
# COMPACT_ATOMS: atom_id res chain seq x y z
N MET A 1 -7.01 11.34 28.84
CA MET A 1 -7.03 9.98 28.25
C MET A 1 -7.61 10.13 26.85
N LYS A 2 -6.78 9.98 25.80
CA LYS A 2 -7.29 9.95 24.41
C LYS A 2 -8.16 8.70 24.27
N ASN A 3 -9.40 8.89 23.85
CA ASN A 3 -10.28 7.76 23.51
C ASN A 3 -9.61 7.03 22.33
N LYS A 4 -9.02 5.85 22.58
CA LYS A 4 -8.49 5.00 21.53
C LYS A 4 -9.68 4.58 20.66
N LYS A 5 -9.66 4.95 19.41
CA LYS A 5 -10.70 4.49 18.46
C LYS A 5 -10.41 3.04 18.14
N ALA A 6 -11.21 2.14 18.71
CA ALA A 6 -11.23 0.75 18.32
C ALA A 6 -11.97 0.62 16.97
N TYR A 7 -11.37 -0.06 16.02
CA TYR A 7 -12.04 -0.45 14.77
C TYR A 7 -12.48 -1.91 14.89
N GLU A 8 -13.76 -2.15 14.61
CA GLU A 8 -14.34 -3.49 14.68
C GLU A 8 -14.81 -3.91 13.29
N THR A 9 -14.36 -5.09 12.83
CA THR A 9 -14.81 -5.67 11.56
C THR A 9 -15.14 -7.15 11.73
N THR A 10 -16.04 -7.64 10.90
CA THR A 10 -16.48 -9.04 10.91
C THR A 10 -16.30 -9.64 9.52
N LEU A 11 -15.58 -10.75 9.46
CA LEU A 11 -15.40 -11.55 8.26
C LEU A 11 -16.17 -12.85 8.38
N ARG A 12 -16.91 -13.20 7.34
CA ARG A 12 -17.57 -14.49 7.18
C ARG A 12 -16.74 -15.34 6.22
N LEU A 13 -16.17 -16.43 6.71
CA LEU A 13 -15.30 -17.29 5.92
C LEU A 13 -15.88 -18.70 5.85
N HIS A 14 -15.76 -19.32 4.69
CA HIS A 14 -16.08 -20.73 4.52
C HIS A 14 -14.99 -21.66 5.09
N ASP A 15 -13.74 -21.21 5.04
CA ASP A 15 -12.57 -21.90 5.59
C ASP A 15 -11.63 -20.87 6.19
N ILE A 16 -11.01 -21.20 7.34
CA ILE A 16 -10.06 -20.32 8.02
C ILE A 16 -8.83 -19.99 7.15
N ASN A 17 -8.46 -20.85 6.21
CA ASN A 17 -7.36 -20.63 5.30
C ASN A 17 -7.62 -19.43 4.38
N HIS A 18 -8.88 -19.12 4.05
CA HIS A 18 -9.25 -17.94 3.27
C HIS A 18 -8.91 -16.60 3.96
N LEU A 19 -8.52 -16.66 5.22
CA LEU A 19 -7.95 -15.48 5.88
C LEU A 19 -6.60 -15.09 5.24
N PHE A 20 -5.83 -16.07 4.73
CA PHE A 20 -4.48 -15.86 4.19
C PHE A 20 -4.36 -16.19 2.71
N ASP A 21 -5.22 -17.07 2.21
CA ASP A 21 -5.22 -17.55 0.83
C ASP A 21 -6.43 -16.99 0.07
N ASP A 22 -6.26 -16.79 -1.25
CA ASP A 22 -7.34 -16.36 -2.13
C ASP A 22 -8.49 -17.41 -2.10
N PRO A 23 -9.70 -17.01 -1.71
CA PRO A 23 -10.80 -17.95 -1.50
C PRO A 23 -11.36 -18.56 -2.79
N ASN A 24 -11.13 -17.99 -3.96
CA ASN A 24 -11.69 -18.43 -5.25
C ASN A 24 -13.18 -18.87 -5.15
N ILE A 25 -13.99 -18.07 -4.45
CA ILE A 25 -15.40 -18.39 -4.17
C ILE A 25 -16.27 -17.90 -5.33
N SER A 26 -17.16 -18.79 -5.81
CA SER A 26 -18.12 -18.45 -6.84
C SER A 26 -19.09 -17.34 -6.39
N PRO A 27 -19.44 -16.37 -7.26
CA PRO A 27 -20.46 -15.36 -6.97
C PRO A 27 -21.85 -15.92 -6.63
N PHE A 28 -22.12 -17.18 -6.96
CA PHE A 28 -23.38 -17.87 -6.63
C PHE A 28 -23.36 -18.53 -5.25
N SER A 29 -22.25 -18.49 -4.54
CA SER A 29 -22.13 -19.05 -3.19
C SER A 29 -22.69 -18.09 -2.14
N ASP A 30 -23.34 -18.62 -1.09
CA ASP A 30 -23.79 -17.85 0.08
C ASP A 30 -22.60 -17.21 0.85
N TYR A 31 -21.39 -17.73 0.65
CA TYR A 31 -20.16 -17.20 1.21
C TYR A 31 -19.51 -16.11 0.37
N TYR A 32 -20.08 -15.77 -0.80
CA TYR A 32 -19.54 -14.70 -1.62
C TYR A 32 -19.76 -13.34 -0.96
N GLN A 33 -18.67 -12.60 -0.77
CA GLN A 33 -18.69 -11.27 -0.17
C GLN A 33 -17.76 -10.33 -0.96
N PRO A 34 -17.79 -9.02 -0.72
CA PRO A 34 -16.96 -8.03 -1.44
C PRO A 34 -15.46 -8.35 -1.46
N TYR A 35 -14.97 -9.12 -0.49
CA TYR A 35 -13.58 -9.55 -0.39
C TYR A 35 -13.31 -10.96 -0.96
N SER A 36 -14.29 -11.61 -1.59
CA SER A 36 -14.14 -12.99 -2.09
C SER A 36 -13.10 -13.17 -3.20
N PHE A 37 -12.58 -12.08 -3.76
CA PHE A 37 -11.47 -12.05 -4.72
C PHE A 37 -10.14 -11.59 -4.09
N LYS A 38 -10.09 -11.47 -2.75
CA LYS A 38 -8.90 -11.11 -1.96
C LYS A 38 -8.83 -12.01 -0.74
N THR A 39 -7.66 -12.08 -0.12
CA THR A 39 -7.55 -12.74 1.19
C THR A 39 -8.30 -11.93 2.26
N GLY A 40 -8.76 -12.60 3.30
CA GLY A 40 -9.39 -11.91 4.42
C GLY A 40 -8.46 -10.86 5.06
N MET A 41 -7.14 -11.13 5.08
CA MET A 41 -6.14 -10.19 5.58
C MET A 41 -5.99 -8.96 4.69
N ASP A 42 -6.04 -9.11 3.36
CA ASP A 42 -5.99 -7.96 2.44
C ASP A 42 -7.21 -7.06 2.65
N TYR A 43 -8.38 -7.66 2.86
CA TYR A 43 -9.58 -6.89 3.19
C TYR A 43 -9.42 -6.09 4.49
N VAL A 44 -8.91 -6.71 5.55
CA VAL A 44 -8.67 -6.01 6.83
C VAL A 44 -7.66 -4.88 6.68
N VAL A 45 -6.61 -5.08 5.88
CA VAL A 45 -5.60 -4.06 5.60
C VAL A 45 -6.19 -2.88 4.81
N ASP A 46 -6.99 -3.15 3.78
CA ASP A 46 -7.68 -2.11 3.00
C ASP A 46 -8.61 -1.26 3.89
N GLU A 47 -9.33 -1.91 4.80
CA GLU A 47 -10.17 -1.22 5.79
C GLU A 47 -9.33 -0.32 6.72
N LEU A 48 -8.15 -0.76 7.12
CA LEU A 48 -7.25 0.04 7.93
C LEU A 48 -6.71 1.27 7.20
N TYR A 49 -6.52 1.21 5.88
CA TYR A 49 -6.18 2.38 5.08
C TYR A 49 -7.28 3.45 5.14
N SER A 50 -8.53 3.03 5.21
CA SER A 50 -9.68 3.92 5.36
C SER A 50 -9.80 4.49 6.79
N HIS A 51 -9.16 3.85 7.79
CA HIS A 51 -9.22 4.21 9.20
C HIS A 51 -7.84 4.39 9.84
N PRO A 52 -7.00 5.32 9.37
CA PRO A 52 -5.60 5.45 9.81
C PRO A 52 -5.42 5.85 11.28
N SER A 53 -6.51 6.22 11.96
CA SER A 53 -6.51 6.58 13.39
C SER A 53 -6.91 5.42 14.32
N ALA A 54 -7.14 4.22 13.80
CA ALA A 54 -7.47 3.05 14.62
C ALA A 54 -6.21 2.56 15.36
N GLU A 55 -6.26 2.59 16.69
CA GLU A 55 -5.17 2.09 17.55
C GLU A 55 -5.40 0.66 18.03
N GLU A 56 -6.64 0.21 18.05
CA GLU A 56 -7.06 -1.16 18.40
C GLU A 56 -7.95 -1.72 17.31
N ILE A 57 -7.70 -2.96 16.92
CA ILE A 57 -8.45 -3.67 15.87
C ILE A 57 -9.06 -4.90 16.49
N LYS A 58 -10.38 -5.01 16.35
CA LYS A 58 -11.14 -6.21 16.75
C LYS A 58 -11.67 -6.89 15.49
N LEU A 59 -11.16 -8.06 15.22
CA LEU A 59 -11.59 -8.89 14.11
C LEU A 59 -12.44 -10.04 14.64
N THR A 60 -13.68 -10.11 14.21
CA THR A 60 -14.53 -11.27 14.44
C THR A 60 -14.58 -12.10 13.16
N VAL A 61 -14.19 -13.35 13.25
CA VAL A 61 -14.28 -14.32 12.15
C VAL A 61 -15.43 -15.27 12.41
N LEU A 62 -16.38 -15.32 11.47
CA LEU A 62 -17.47 -16.27 11.48
C LEU A 62 -17.09 -17.48 10.62
N LEU A 63 -17.18 -18.67 11.19
CA LEU A 63 -16.84 -19.93 10.54
C LEU A 63 -17.95 -20.95 10.73
N PRO A 64 -18.07 -21.95 9.83
CA PRO A 64 -18.89 -23.13 10.08
C PRO A 64 -18.48 -23.83 11.39
N ALA A 65 -19.47 -24.27 12.18
CA ALA A 65 -19.24 -24.79 13.53
C ALA A 65 -18.33 -26.02 13.57
N ASP A 66 -18.30 -26.81 12.50
CA ASP A 66 -17.49 -28.02 12.34
C ASP A 66 -15.97 -27.71 12.23
N GLN A 67 -15.60 -26.49 11.88
CA GLN A 67 -14.18 -26.09 11.76
C GLN A 67 -13.60 -25.48 13.05
N ILE A 68 -14.44 -25.21 14.05
CA ILE A 68 -14.00 -24.54 15.27
C ILE A 68 -13.41 -25.55 16.24
N THR A 69 -12.12 -25.43 16.49
CA THR A 69 -11.39 -26.19 17.50
C THR A 69 -10.98 -25.29 18.67
N PRO A 70 -10.83 -25.83 19.90
CA PRO A 70 -10.53 -25.01 21.08
C PRO A 70 -9.24 -24.16 20.98
N ASP A 71 -8.30 -24.57 20.16
CA ASP A 71 -6.99 -23.90 19.97
C ASP A 71 -6.95 -23.03 18.71
N LEU A 72 -8.02 -23.02 17.89
CA LEU A 72 -8.05 -22.35 16.59
C LEU A 72 -7.77 -20.84 16.71
N GLU A 73 -8.38 -20.16 17.66
CA GLU A 73 -8.20 -18.72 17.86
C GLU A 73 -6.73 -18.38 18.16
N ALA A 74 -6.12 -19.13 19.09
CA ALA A 74 -4.71 -18.91 19.46
C ALA A 74 -3.75 -19.19 18.30
N ARG A 75 -4.01 -20.25 17.52
CA ARG A 75 -3.23 -20.60 16.32
C ARG A 75 -3.38 -19.55 15.23
N THR A 76 -4.60 -19.11 14.97
CA THR A 76 -4.89 -18.07 13.97
C THR A 76 -4.26 -16.74 14.37
N LEU A 77 -4.35 -16.34 15.64
CA LEU A 77 -3.69 -15.11 16.11
C LEU A 77 -2.17 -15.15 15.93
N LYS A 78 -1.56 -16.32 16.20
CA LYS A 78 -0.12 -16.53 15.94
C LYS A 78 0.22 -16.45 14.46
N ALA A 79 -0.63 -17.01 13.59
CA ALA A 79 -0.47 -16.93 12.13
C ALA A 79 -0.60 -15.49 11.63
N VAL A 80 -1.61 -14.74 12.09
CA VAL A 80 -1.79 -13.32 11.76
C VAL A 80 -0.57 -12.49 12.15
N ARG A 81 -0.03 -12.70 13.35
CA ARG A 81 1.18 -11.99 13.79
C ARG A 81 2.37 -12.29 12.89
N LYS A 82 2.60 -13.56 12.57
CA LYS A 82 3.69 -13.97 11.66
C LYS A 82 3.50 -13.38 10.25
N TYR A 83 2.28 -13.43 9.73
CA TYR A 83 1.92 -12.88 8.43
C TYR A 83 2.17 -11.37 8.41
N SER A 84 1.62 -10.64 9.38
CA SER A 84 1.77 -9.19 9.46
C SER A 84 3.23 -8.74 9.65
N GLU A 85 4.05 -9.50 10.37
CA GLU A 85 5.49 -9.22 10.50
C GLU A 85 6.23 -9.37 9.18
N ALA A 86 5.95 -10.44 8.44
CA ALA A 86 6.55 -10.68 7.12
C ALA A 86 6.17 -9.58 6.12
N TRP A 87 4.89 -9.21 6.05
CA TRP A 87 4.41 -8.15 5.15
C TRP A 87 4.88 -6.75 5.56
N ALA A 88 4.91 -6.44 6.85
CA ALA A 88 5.49 -5.18 7.33
C ALA A 88 6.98 -5.08 6.95
N GLN A 89 7.72 -6.18 7.00
CA GLN A 89 9.11 -6.21 6.55
C GLN A 89 9.23 -6.02 5.03
N ASN A 90 8.36 -6.66 4.24
CA ASN A 90 8.31 -6.47 2.79
C ASN A 90 7.99 -5.02 2.42
N ALA A 91 6.99 -4.42 3.05
CA ALA A 91 6.65 -3.01 2.84
C ALA A 91 7.82 -2.08 3.18
N ARG A 92 8.55 -2.35 4.26
CA ARG A 92 9.76 -1.60 4.62
C ARG A 92 10.87 -1.75 3.58
N GLN A 93 11.11 -2.96 3.09
CA GLN A 93 12.07 -3.19 1.99
C GLN A 93 11.64 -2.45 0.73
N GLY A 94 10.33 -2.44 0.42
CA GLY A 94 9.75 -1.66 -0.67
C GLY A 94 10.07 -0.16 -0.57
N GLN A 95 9.98 0.42 0.64
CA GLN A 95 10.36 1.82 0.89
C GLN A 95 11.83 2.09 0.57
N ASP A 96 12.73 1.22 1.04
CA ASP A 96 14.18 1.38 0.83
C ASP A 96 14.50 1.29 -0.67
N ILE A 97 13.88 0.36 -1.39
CA ILE A 97 14.03 0.19 -2.84
C ILE A 97 13.47 1.42 -3.59
N ALA A 98 12.26 1.88 -3.22
CA ALA A 98 11.64 3.06 -3.84
C ALA A 98 12.51 4.30 -3.63
N ARG A 99 13.03 4.50 -2.41
CA ARG A 99 13.93 5.60 -2.08
C ARG A 99 15.24 5.54 -2.86
N TYR A 100 15.87 4.37 -2.93
CA TYR A 100 17.12 4.20 -3.69
C TYR A 100 16.91 4.46 -5.19
N LYS A 101 15.89 3.85 -5.78
CA LYS A 101 15.55 4.06 -7.20
C LYS A 101 15.18 5.51 -7.47
N GLY A 102 14.34 6.11 -6.64
CA GLY A 102 13.90 7.49 -6.77
C GLY A 102 15.07 8.48 -6.69
N LEU A 103 15.99 8.32 -5.73
CA LEU A 103 17.17 9.17 -5.61
C LEU A 103 18.13 9.02 -6.80
N ARG A 104 18.28 7.81 -7.33
CA ARG A 104 19.10 7.57 -8.53
C ARG A 104 18.50 8.27 -9.75
N THR A 105 17.19 8.09 -9.95
CA THR A 105 16.47 8.71 -11.07
C THR A 105 16.44 10.24 -10.95
N LEU A 106 16.31 10.76 -9.72
CA LEU A 106 16.34 12.20 -9.44
C LEU A 106 17.68 12.83 -9.83
N ARG A 107 18.82 12.16 -9.57
CA ARG A 107 20.15 12.66 -10.00
C ARG A 107 20.22 12.79 -11.52
N VAL A 108 19.71 11.80 -12.25
CA VAL A 108 19.64 11.86 -13.71
C VAL A 108 18.69 12.96 -14.18
N GLY A 109 17.52 13.08 -13.54
CA GLY A 109 16.54 14.14 -13.81
C GLY A 109 17.11 15.55 -13.60
N ILE A 110 17.84 15.77 -12.52
CA ILE A 110 18.51 17.07 -12.24
C ILE A 110 19.57 17.36 -13.33
N LEU A 111 20.38 16.36 -13.69
CA LEU A 111 21.38 16.57 -14.76
C LEU A 111 20.70 16.93 -16.09
N ALA A 112 19.67 16.18 -16.48
CA ALA A 112 18.89 16.47 -17.68
C ALA A 112 18.24 17.87 -17.62
N PHE A 113 17.68 18.24 -16.46
CA PHE A 113 17.10 19.56 -16.24
C PHE A 113 18.12 20.67 -16.46
N VAL A 114 19.32 20.55 -15.90
CA VAL A 114 20.39 21.54 -16.06
C VAL A 114 20.85 21.64 -17.53
N VAL A 115 21.04 20.49 -18.18
CA VAL A 115 21.46 20.45 -19.60
C VAL A 115 20.43 21.08 -20.52
N LEU A 116 19.14 20.70 -20.37
CA LEU A 116 18.07 21.21 -21.23
C LEU A 116 17.83 22.71 -21.02
N ASN A 117 17.87 23.21 -19.78
CA ASN A 117 17.80 24.65 -19.53
C ASN A 117 19.03 25.39 -20.05
N GLY A 118 20.23 24.82 -19.93
CA GLY A 118 21.43 25.39 -20.52
C GLY A 118 21.35 25.50 -22.04
N LEU A 119 20.81 24.48 -22.71
CA LEU A 119 20.54 24.50 -24.15
C LEU A 119 19.47 25.54 -24.51
N ALA A 120 18.40 25.64 -23.73
CA ALA A 120 17.36 26.63 -23.93
C ALA A 120 17.91 28.06 -23.89
N LEU A 121 18.70 28.37 -22.84
CA LEU A 121 19.38 29.68 -22.71
C LEU A 121 20.34 29.96 -23.87
N TRP A 122 21.06 28.92 -24.35
CA TRP A 122 21.94 29.07 -25.52
C TRP A 122 21.14 29.39 -26.79
N PHE A 123 20.01 28.73 -27.02
CA PHE A 123 19.11 29.01 -28.15
C PHE A 123 18.48 30.40 -28.08
N GLU A 124 18.18 30.92 -26.91
CA GLU A 124 17.65 32.27 -26.73
C GLU A 124 18.59 33.38 -27.26
N SER A 125 19.89 33.09 -27.36
CA SER A 125 20.85 34.04 -27.96
C SER A 125 20.67 34.24 -29.47
N TYR A 126 19.88 33.37 -30.13
CA TYR A 126 19.61 33.46 -31.57
C TYR A 126 18.22 34.06 -31.84
N ALA A 127 18.10 34.97 -32.82
CA ALA A 127 16.84 35.56 -33.22
C ALA A 127 16.06 34.62 -34.13
N GLY A 128 14.76 34.47 -33.86
CA GLY A 128 13.81 33.71 -34.69
C GLY A 128 12.69 33.06 -33.93
N LEU A 129 11.45 33.10 -34.46
CA LEU A 129 10.29 32.52 -33.84
C LEU A 129 10.43 31.03 -33.58
N GLY A 130 10.97 30.26 -34.54
CA GLY A 130 11.13 28.81 -34.40
C GLY A 130 12.14 28.44 -33.31
N ILE A 131 13.22 29.21 -33.17
CA ILE A 131 14.24 29.02 -32.13
C ILE A 131 13.65 29.30 -30.74
N ARG A 132 12.85 30.33 -30.64
CA ARG A 132 12.15 30.68 -29.38
C ARG A 132 11.18 29.56 -28.93
N LEU A 133 10.36 29.05 -29.85
CA LEU A 133 9.49 27.90 -29.56
C LEU A 133 10.27 26.66 -29.15
N LEU A 134 11.44 26.41 -29.76
CA LEU A 134 12.32 25.31 -29.37
C LEU A 134 12.86 25.49 -27.94
N SER A 135 13.32 26.69 -27.60
CA SER A 135 13.80 27.04 -26.26
C SER A 135 12.72 26.81 -25.20
N GLU A 136 11.51 27.33 -25.44
CA GLU A 136 10.37 27.11 -24.56
C GLU A 136 10.01 25.61 -24.40
N GLY A 137 10.05 24.84 -25.49
CA GLY A 137 9.85 23.41 -25.50
C GLY A 137 10.89 22.65 -24.67
N LEU A 138 12.17 23.05 -24.71
CA LEU A 138 13.24 22.47 -23.91
C LEU A 138 13.02 22.74 -22.42
N ILE A 139 12.58 23.93 -22.04
CA ILE A 139 12.27 24.28 -20.65
C ILE A 139 11.11 23.40 -20.13
N ILE A 140 10.03 23.29 -20.90
CA ILE A 140 8.87 22.45 -20.54
C ILE A 140 9.32 20.98 -20.41
N GLY A 141 10.09 20.47 -21.37
CA GLY A 141 10.63 19.12 -21.34
C GLY A 141 11.51 18.86 -20.11
N ALA A 142 12.33 19.83 -19.71
CA ALA A 142 13.16 19.77 -18.53
C ALA A 142 12.33 19.59 -17.25
N TRP A 143 11.24 20.35 -17.11
CA TRP A 143 10.31 20.23 -15.99
C TRP A 143 9.58 18.89 -15.96
N VAL A 144 9.11 18.39 -17.09
CA VAL A 144 8.44 17.09 -17.19
C VAL A 144 9.39 15.95 -16.77
N LEU A 145 10.66 15.99 -17.22
CA LEU A 145 11.66 14.99 -16.84
C LEU A 145 12.01 15.03 -15.35
N LEU A 146 11.98 16.20 -14.73
CA LEU A 146 12.25 16.36 -13.29
C LEU A 146 11.05 15.91 -12.45
N TRP A 147 9.83 16.08 -12.96
CA TRP A 147 8.60 15.76 -12.21
C TRP A 147 8.49 14.27 -11.90
N TRP A 148 8.80 13.41 -12.87
CA TRP A 148 8.67 11.97 -12.68
C TRP A 148 9.46 11.38 -11.49
N PRO A 149 10.76 11.65 -11.31
CA PRO A 149 11.48 11.15 -10.13
C PRO A 149 10.99 11.77 -8.82
N LEU A 150 10.47 12.99 -8.84
CA LEU A 150 9.86 13.61 -7.65
C LEU A 150 8.57 12.91 -7.26
N ASP A 151 7.72 12.59 -8.23
CA ASP A 151 6.48 11.82 -8.06
C ASP A 151 6.77 10.44 -7.46
N ALA A 152 7.71 9.70 -8.05
CA ALA A 152 8.11 8.38 -7.57
C ALA A 152 8.66 8.39 -6.13
N LEU A 153 9.40 9.44 -5.74
CA LEU A 153 9.88 9.61 -4.37
C LEU A 153 8.77 9.99 -3.39
N ALA A 154 7.88 10.89 -3.79
CA ALA A 154 6.81 11.37 -2.93
C ALA A 154 5.77 10.26 -2.68
N PHE A 155 5.23 9.68 -3.73
CA PHE A 155 4.12 8.73 -3.63
C PHE A 155 4.59 7.30 -3.35
N GLY A 156 5.65 6.82 -3.99
CA GLY A 156 6.12 5.45 -3.77
C GLY A 156 6.63 5.18 -2.36
N VAL A 157 7.26 6.16 -1.71
CA VAL A 157 7.68 6.03 -0.31
C VAL A 157 6.50 6.15 0.64
N TRP A 158 5.53 7.01 0.33
CA TRP A 158 4.36 7.23 1.19
C TRP A 158 3.42 6.02 1.21
N GLU A 159 3.13 5.46 0.04
CA GLU A 159 2.29 4.26 -0.10
C GLU A 159 2.83 3.08 0.73
N ASN A 160 4.10 2.76 0.56
CA ASN A 160 4.74 1.69 1.34
C ASN A 160 4.78 1.98 2.87
N ARG A 161 4.80 3.26 3.29
CA ARG A 161 4.69 3.62 4.72
C ARG A 161 3.31 3.37 5.28
N LEU A 162 2.26 3.68 4.52
CA LEU A 162 0.89 3.38 4.93
C LEU A 162 0.70 1.87 5.09
N GLU A 163 1.20 1.09 4.13
CA GLU A 163 1.17 -0.36 4.17
C GLU A 163 1.91 -0.91 5.39
N GLU A 164 3.15 -0.49 5.64
CA GLU A 164 3.92 -0.88 6.83
C GLU A 164 3.16 -0.54 8.12
N SER A 165 2.52 0.63 8.17
CA SER A 165 1.74 1.09 9.33
C SER A 165 0.53 0.20 9.58
N ALA A 166 -0.22 -0.16 8.52
CA ALA A 166 -1.37 -1.04 8.62
C ALA A 166 -0.99 -2.43 9.13
N TYR A 167 0.05 -3.05 8.56
CA TYR A 167 0.53 -4.35 9.05
C TYR A 167 1.08 -4.29 10.49
N LYS A 168 1.68 -3.19 10.90
CA LYS A 168 2.10 -3.01 12.31
C LYS A 168 0.92 -2.88 13.26
N ALA A 169 -0.17 -2.25 12.84
CA ALA A 169 -1.38 -2.15 13.66
C ALA A 169 -2.01 -3.52 13.93
N LEU A 170 -1.88 -4.47 13.00
CA LEU A 170 -2.34 -5.85 13.16
C LEU A 170 -1.64 -6.62 14.29
N LYS A 171 -0.49 -6.17 14.80
CA LYS A 171 0.15 -6.79 15.98
C LYS A 171 -0.71 -6.69 17.24
N ASN A 172 -1.54 -5.64 17.32
CA ASN A 172 -2.45 -5.39 18.44
C ASN A 172 -3.88 -5.91 18.14
N LEU A 173 -4.02 -6.77 17.12
CA LEU A 173 -5.29 -7.37 16.75
C LEU A 173 -5.85 -8.21 17.89
N GLN A 174 -7.11 -7.94 18.23
CA GLN A 174 -7.95 -8.81 19.04
C GLN A 174 -8.79 -9.66 18.09
N LEU A 175 -8.52 -10.96 18.06
CA LEU A 175 -9.23 -11.92 17.22
C LEU A 175 -10.27 -12.65 18.08
N THR A 176 -11.48 -12.79 17.55
CA THR A 176 -12.52 -13.64 18.11
C THR A 176 -13.10 -14.51 17.01
N ILE A 177 -13.17 -15.81 17.22
CA ILE A 177 -13.77 -16.76 16.27
C ILE A 177 -15.11 -17.22 16.83
N ARG A 178 -16.15 -17.15 16.00
CA ARG A 178 -17.50 -17.56 16.37
C ARG A 178 -18.08 -18.50 15.33
N ALA A 179 -18.96 -19.38 15.79
CA ALA A 179 -19.80 -20.15 14.87
C ALA A 179 -20.81 -19.22 14.19
N GLU A 180 -21.05 -19.53 12.93
CA GLU A 180 -22.09 -18.88 12.13
C GLU A 180 -23.48 -19.31 12.59
#